data_66f0708c1399cd30d9792fc071681679
#
_entry.id   66f0708c1399cd30d9792fc071681679
#
_cell.length_a   1.000
_cell.length_b   1.000
_cell.length_c   1.000
_cell.angle_alpha   90.00
_cell.angle_beta   90.00
_cell.angle_gamma   90.00
#
_symmetry.space_group_name_H-M   'P 1'
#
loop_
_entity.id
_entity.type
_entity.pdbx_description
1 polymer ?
#
loop_
_entity_poly.entity_id
_entity_poly.type
_entity_poly.pdbx_seq_one_letter_code
_entity_poly.pdbx_strand_id
1 'polypeptide(L)'
;MTRRPDRKDVATVDELHASATKLVGLDDFGTDDDNYREALGVLLDAYQGEAGLTVLGSKMNRFFLRGALVARLLSQSAWKQYPEHVDVAIKRPIFVTGLVRTGTTALHRLLGADPA
;
A
#
# COMPACT_ATOMS: atom_id res chain seq x y z
N MET A 1 -12.88 14.80 24.66
CA MET A 1 -12.15 14.02 23.61
C MET A 1 -12.34 12.55 23.96
N THR A 2 -13.39 11.91 23.43
CA THR A 2 -13.77 10.53 23.76
C THR A 2 -12.77 9.60 23.10
N ARG A 3 -11.93 8.95 23.89
CA ARG A 3 -11.03 7.88 23.46
C ARG A 3 -11.89 6.76 22.90
N ARG A 4 -11.78 6.48 21.59
CA ARG A 4 -12.43 5.31 21.00
C ARG A 4 -11.95 4.06 21.72
N PRO A 5 -12.86 3.10 22.05
CA PRO A 5 -12.45 1.85 22.70
C PRO A 5 -11.36 1.16 21.88
N ASP A 6 -10.46 0.46 22.56
CA ASP A 6 -9.36 -0.29 21.95
C ASP A 6 -9.94 -1.35 21.02
N ARG A 7 -9.90 -1.07 19.72
CA ARG A 7 -10.50 -1.87 18.66
C ARG A 7 -9.49 -2.95 18.25
N LYS A 8 -9.87 -4.23 18.32
CA LYS A 8 -9.01 -5.36 17.91
C LYS A 8 -9.08 -5.69 16.43
N ASP A 9 -10.04 -5.13 15.68
CA ASP A 9 -10.16 -5.38 14.25
C ASP A 9 -9.24 -4.47 13.41
N VAL A 10 -9.02 -4.86 12.17
CA VAL A 10 -8.20 -4.11 11.19
C VAL A 10 -9.00 -3.16 10.32
N ALA A 11 -10.29 -2.94 10.59
CA ALA A 11 -11.25 -2.20 9.80
C ALA A 11 -11.74 -2.96 8.54
N THR A 12 -12.76 -2.40 7.89
CA THR A 12 -13.25 -2.89 6.59
C THR A 12 -12.55 -2.19 5.42
N VAL A 13 -12.71 -2.73 4.22
CA VAL A 13 -12.22 -2.12 2.98
C VAL A 13 -12.69 -0.66 2.87
N ASP A 14 -13.99 -0.42 3.07
CA ASP A 14 -14.57 0.92 2.93
C ASP A 14 -14.11 1.88 4.03
N GLU A 15 -13.97 1.41 5.27
CA GLU A 15 -13.43 2.23 6.37
C GLU A 15 -11.98 2.66 6.10
N LEU A 16 -11.16 1.77 5.53
CA LEU A 16 -9.77 2.09 5.18
C LEU A 16 -9.71 3.11 4.05
N HIS A 17 -10.55 2.95 3.00
CA HIS A 17 -10.65 3.91 1.90
C HIS A 17 -11.10 5.28 2.41
N ALA A 18 -12.19 5.33 3.17
CA ALA A 18 -12.68 6.59 3.76
C ALA A 18 -11.63 7.26 4.65
N SER A 19 -10.86 6.47 5.42
CA SER A 19 -9.79 6.97 6.26
C SER A 19 -8.61 7.53 5.46
N ALA A 20 -8.26 6.90 4.33
CA ALA A 20 -7.21 7.37 3.43
C ALA A 20 -7.63 8.69 2.73
N THR A 21 -8.83 8.72 2.15
CA THR A 21 -9.43 9.91 1.53
C THR A 21 -9.45 11.09 2.51
N LYS A 22 -9.90 10.86 3.75
CA LYS A 22 -9.94 11.92 4.78
C LYS A 22 -8.56 12.47 5.12
N LEU A 23 -7.51 11.66 5.02
CA LEU A 23 -6.15 12.07 5.39
C LEU A 23 -5.53 13.02 4.37
N VAL A 24 -5.77 12.77 3.07
CA VAL A 24 -5.10 13.50 1.98
C VAL A 24 -6.03 14.36 1.13
N GLY A 25 -7.35 14.26 1.32
CA GLY A 25 -8.34 15.02 0.55
C GLY A 25 -8.49 14.57 -0.90
N LEU A 26 -8.02 13.37 -1.23
CA LEU A 26 -8.11 12.75 -2.55
C LEU A 26 -9.04 11.52 -2.47
N ASP A 27 -9.79 11.24 -3.51
CA ASP A 27 -10.76 10.14 -3.57
C ASP A 27 -10.61 9.21 -4.78
N ASP A 28 -9.70 9.55 -5.70
CA ASP A 28 -9.43 8.73 -6.87
C ASP A 28 -8.36 7.67 -6.58
N PHE A 29 -8.81 6.44 -6.39
CA PHE A 29 -7.95 5.27 -6.25
C PHE A 29 -7.56 4.61 -7.58
N GLY A 30 -7.94 5.18 -8.71
CA GLY A 30 -7.77 4.58 -10.04
C GLY A 30 -8.79 3.47 -10.31
N THR A 31 -8.52 2.69 -11.37
CA THR A 31 -9.34 1.52 -11.71
C THR A 31 -9.04 0.36 -10.77
N ASP A 32 -9.94 -0.63 -10.72
CA ASP A 32 -9.77 -1.86 -9.95
C ASP A 32 -9.38 -3.05 -10.85
N ASP A 33 -8.72 -2.76 -11.96
CA ASP A 33 -8.30 -3.77 -12.95
C ASP A 33 -7.32 -4.81 -12.36
N ASP A 34 -6.63 -4.44 -11.29
CA ASP A 34 -5.72 -5.30 -10.51
C ASP A 34 -6.42 -6.04 -9.34
N ASN A 35 -7.74 -5.92 -9.23
CA ASN A 35 -8.56 -6.54 -8.18
C ASN A 35 -8.06 -6.26 -6.74
N TYR A 36 -7.41 -5.11 -6.52
CA TYR A 36 -6.80 -4.80 -5.22
C TYR A 36 -7.82 -4.74 -4.08
N ARG A 37 -9.07 -4.34 -4.36
CA ARG A 37 -10.14 -4.26 -3.35
C ARG A 37 -10.52 -5.66 -2.87
N GLU A 38 -10.63 -6.62 -3.79
CA GLU A 38 -10.88 -8.03 -3.46
C GLU A 38 -9.70 -8.60 -2.65
N ALA A 39 -8.47 -8.39 -3.12
CA ALA A 39 -7.26 -8.83 -2.41
C ALA A 39 -7.15 -8.21 -1.01
N LEU A 40 -7.51 -6.93 -0.84
CA LEU A 40 -7.57 -6.28 0.46
C LEU A 40 -8.63 -6.92 1.35
N GLY A 41 -9.80 -7.25 0.81
CA GLY A 41 -10.87 -7.96 1.54
C GLY A 41 -10.38 -9.30 2.08
N VAL A 42 -9.78 -10.13 1.23
CA VAL A 42 -9.22 -11.43 1.63
C VAL A 42 -8.16 -11.27 2.74
N LEU A 43 -7.29 -10.27 2.62
CA LEU A 43 -6.29 -9.98 3.66
C LEU A 43 -6.93 -9.58 5.00
N LEU A 44 -7.96 -8.74 4.96
CA LEU A 44 -8.66 -8.31 6.17
C LEU A 44 -9.38 -9.47 6.85
N ASP A 45 -10.00 -10.37 6.08
CA ASP A 45 -10.65 -11.58 6.58
C ASP A 45 -9.63 -12.50 7.27
N ALA A 46 -8.46 -12.73 6.67
CA ALA A 46 -7.38 -13.50 7.27
C ALA A 46 -6.88 -12.87 8.58
N TYR A 47 -6.76 -11.54 8.64
CA TYR A 47 -6.40 -10.85 9.88
C TYR A 47 -7.44 -11.01 10.99
N GLN A 48 -8.73 -11.04 10.65
CA GLN A 48 -9.81 -11.19 11.61
C GLN A 48 -9.98 -12.64 12.10
N GLY A 49 -9.83 -13.61 11.18
CA GLY A 49 -10.09 -15.02 11.44
C GLY A 49 -8.88 -15.80 11.97
N GLU A 50 -7.70 -15.54 11.45
CA GLU A 50 -6.54 -16.43 11.63
C GLU A 50 -5.36 -15.81 12.38
N ALA A 51 -5.14 -14.50 12.22
CA ALA A 51 -3.91 -13.87 12.70
C ALA A 51 -3.83 -13.63 14.22
N GLY A 52 -4.93 -13.74 14.95
CA GLY A 52 -4.96 -13.56 16.42
C GLY A 52 -4.33 -12.23 16.88
N LEU A 53 -4.56 -11.14 16.16
CA LEU A 53 -3.92 -9.87 16.39
C LEU A 53 -4.20 -9.30 17.80
N THR A 54 -3.16 -8.73 18.41
CA THR A 54 -3.32 -7.88 19.60
C THR A 54 -3.93 -6.52 19.20
N VAL A 55 -4.40 -5.74 20.17
CA VAL A 55 -4.89 -4.37 19.94
C VAL A 55 -3.82 -3.51 19.24
N LEU A 56 -2.57 -3.64 19.67
CA LEU A 56 -1.45 -2.94 19.04
C LEU A 56 -1.20 -3.44 17.61
N GLY A 57 -1.21 -4.76 17.40
CA GLY A 57 -1.07 -5.36 16.07
C GLY A 57 -2.14 -4.89 15.11
N SER A 58 -3.41 -4.88 15.53
CA SER A 58 -4.52 -4.36 14.73
C SER A 58 -4.35 -2.88 14.39
N LYS A 59 -3.92 -2.06 15.34
CA LYS A 59 -3.63 -0.64 15.13
C LYS A 59 -2.52 -0.43 14.11
N MET A 60 -1.42 -1.19 14.23
CA MET A 60 -0.27 -1.11 13.31
C MET A 60 -0.68 -1.53 11.89
N ASN A 61 -1.42 -2.63 11.75
CA ASN A 61 -1.88 -3.08 10.43
C ASN A 61 -2.83 -2.07 9.78
N ARG A 62 -3.78 -1.50 10.53
CA ARG A 62 -4.60 -0.39 10.00
C ARG A 62 -3.77 0.79 9.53
N PHE A 63 -2.71 1.15 10.26
CA PHE A 63 -1.82 2.24 9.88
C PHE A 63 -1.10 1.93 8.56
N PHE A 64 -0.53 0.74 8.40
CA PHE A 64 0.17 0.34 7.17
C PHE A 64 -0.77 0.22 5.98
N LEU A 65 -1.94 -0.42 6.14
CA LEU A 65 -2.92 -0.57 5.06
C LEU A 65 -3.47 0.78 4.59
N ARG A 66 -3.77 1.67 5.53
CA ARG A 66 -4.14 3.04 5.17
C ARG A 66 -3.01 3.76 4.45
N GLY A 67 -1.76 3.59 4.88
CA GLY A 67 -0.58 4.15 4.21
C GLY A 67 -0.44 3.67 2.77
N ALA A 68 -0.69 2.39 2.50
CA ALA A 68 -0.70 1.84 1.14
C ALA A 68 -1.79 2.47 0.26
N LEU A 69 -3.00 2.66 0.80
CA LEU A 69 -4.09 3.34 0.08
C LEU A 69 -3.80 4.82 -0.16
N VAL A 70 -3.16 5.51 0.79
CA VAL A 70 -2.68 6.90 0.61
C VAL A 70 -1.64 6.96 -0.50
N ALA A 71 -0.68 6.03 -0.54
CA ALA A 71 0.30 5.97 -1.61
C ALA A 71 -0.38 5.79 -2.99
N ARG A 72 -1.42 4.94 -3.08
CA ARG A 72 -2.21 4.76 -4.31
C ARG A 72 -2.89 6.07 -4.74
N LEU A 73 -3.54 6.80 -3.81
CA LEU A 73 -4.15 8.11 -4.09
C LEU A 73 -3.13 9.13 -4.60
N LEU A 74 -1.98 9.22 -3.95
CA LEU A 74 -0.92 10.15 -4.35
C LEU A 74 -0.33 9.78 -5.71
N SER A 75 -0.15 8.48 -6.01
CA SER A 75 0.31 8.02 -7.32
C SER A 75 -0.69 8.39 -8.41
N GLN A 76 -2.00 8.16 -8.20
CA GLN A 76 -3.03 8.55 -9.16
C GLN A 76 -3.05 10.06 -9.41
N SER A 77 -2.93 10.85 -8.35
CA SER A 77 -2.84 12.30 -8.45
C SER A 77 -1.61 12.75 -9.24
N ALA A 78 -0.45 12.14 -8.98
CA ALA A 78 0.79 12.43 -9.69
C ALA A 78 0.70 12.06 -11.19
N TRP A 79 0.14 10.90 -11.53
CA TRP A 79 -0.04 10.48 -12.91
C TRP A 79 -0.98 11.41 -13.70
N LYS A 80 -2.02 11.94 -13.06
CA LYS A 80 -2.89 12.95 -13.68
C LYS A 80 -2.18 14.30 -13.86
N GLN A 81 -1.32 14.66 -12.92
CA GLN A 81 -0.57 15.91 -12.97
C GLN A 81 0.56 15.86 -14.03
N TYR A 82 1.13 14.69 -14.26
CA TYR A 82 2.25 14.47 -15.20
C TYR A 82 1.89 13.38 -16.21
N PRO A 83 0.94 13.64 -17.13
CA PRO A 83 0.46 12.62 -18.07
C PRO A 83 1.55 12.12 -19.03
N GLU A 84 2.60 12.91 -19.25
CA GLU A 84 3.78 12.56 -20.06
C GLU A 84 4.59 11.37 -19.54
N HIS A 85 4.31 10.91 -18.31
CA HIS A 85 5.01 9.75 -17.74
C HIS A 85 4.82 8.48 -18.58
N VAL A 86 3.70 8.35 -19.32
CA VAL A 86 3.43 7.20 -20.21
C VAL A 86 4.37 7.15 -21.41
N ASP A 87 4.92 8.30 -21.82
CA ASP A 87 5.82 8.42 -22.97
C ASP A 87 7.28 8.15 -22.60
N VAL A 88 7.56 7.99 -21.29
CA VAL A 88 8.92 7.69 -20.82
C VAL A 88 9.30 6.26 -21.15
N ALA A 89 10.21 6.09 -22.10
CA ALA A 89 10.69 4.77 -22.50
C ALA A 89 11.60 4.16 -21.42
N ILE A 90 11.11 3.12 -20.75
CA ILE A 90 11.92 2.31 -19.85
C ILE A 90 12.65 1.26 -20.67
N LYS A 91 13.96 1.47 -20.88
CA LYS A 91 14.79 0.58 -21.69
C LYS A 91 15.55 -0.42 -20.81
N ARG A 92 15.37 -1.72 -21.10
CA ARG A 92 16.09 -2.82 -20.46
C ARG A 92 16.05 -2.77 -18.92
N PRO A 93 14.85 -2.75 -18.31
CA PRO A 93 14.75 -2.70 -16.84
C PRO A 93 15.29 -4.00 -16.22
N ILE A 94 15.98 -3.85 -15.09
CA ILE A 94 16.44 -4.97 -14.27
C ILE A 94 15.52 -5.07 -13.06
N PHE A 95 14.89 -6.22 -12.86
CA PHE A 95 14.02 -6.48 -11.72
C PHE A 95 14.75 -7.32 -10.67
N VAL A 96 14.88 -6.78 -9.45
CA VAL A 96 15.41 -7.52 -8.30
C VAL A 96 14.24 -8.03 -7.48
N THR A 97 14.04 -9.34 -7.47
CA THR A 97 12.96 -9.99 -6.71
C THR A 97 13.51 -11.02 -5.74
N GLY A 98 12.76 -11.35 -4.71
CA GLY A 98 13.11 -12.37 -3.74
C GLY A 98 12.20 -12.34 -2.52
N LEU A 99 12.29 -13.37 -1.70
CA LEU A 99 11.61 -13.42 -0.41
C LEU A 99 12.20 -12.39 0.55
N VAL A 100 11.43 -12.05 1.58
CA VAL A 100 11.86 -11.11 2.63
C VAL A 100 13.17 -11.58 3.24
N ARG A 101 14.12 -10.66 3.41
CA ARG A 101 15.44 -10.86 4.04
C ARG A 101 16.41 -11.74 3.27
N THR A 102 16.29 -11.83 1.93
CA THR A 102 17.21 -12.59 1.07
C THR A 102 18.31 -11.76 0.41
N GLY A 103 18.49 -10.48 0.84
CA GLY A 103 19.57 -9.62 0.34
C GLY A 103 19.20 -8.77 -0.88
N THR A 104 17.94 -8.72 -1.29
CA THR A 104 17.46 -7.93 -2.44
C THR A 104 17.86 -6.44 -2.35
N THR A 105 17.79 -5.84 -1.15
CA THR A 105 18.20 -4.45 -0.94
C THR A 105 19.70 -4.24 -1.19
N ALA A 106 20.54 -5.18 -0.74
CA ALA A 106 22.00 -5.10 -0.97
C ALA A 106 22.32 -5.23 -2.46
N LEU A 107 21.69 -6.18 -3.14
CA LEU A 107 21.85 -6.37 -4.59
C LEU A 107 21.37 -5.15 -5.38
N HIS A 108 20.21 -4.59 -5.04
CA HIS A 108 19.69 -3.39 -5.69
C HIS A 108 20.64 -2.20 -5.54
N ARG A 109 21.20 -2.00 -4.34
CA ARG A 109 22.18 -0.93 -4.10
C ARG A 109 23.49 -1.14 -4.87
N LEU A 110 23.95 -2.39 -4.96
CA LEU A 110 25.16 -2.74 -5.72
C LEU A 110 24.97 -2.47 -7.21
N LEU A 111 23.84 -2.89 -7.78
CA LEU A 111 23.50 -2.62 -9.18
C LEU A 111 23.34 -1.11 -9.45
N GLY A 112 22.75 -0.37 -8.51
CA GLY A 112 22.61 1.09 -8.63
C GLY A 112 23.90 1.88 -8.44
N ALA A 113 24.97 1.24 -7.98
CA ALA A 113 26.30 1.85 -7.87
C ALA A 113 27.15 1.64 -9.14
N ASP A 114 26.70 0.84 -10.09
CA ASP A 114 27.38 0.63 -11.37
C ASP A 114 27.22 1.88 -12.24
N PRO A 115 28.31 2.51 -12.70
CA PRO A 115 28.28 3.72 -13.51
C PRO A 115 27.96 3.47 -15.00
N ALA A 116 27.65 2.22 -15.41
CA ALA A 116 27.42 1.84 -16.81
C ALA A 116 26.07 2.32 -17.36
#